data_efcda637e7c1bc833a830afb9bd3a2bf
#
_entry.id   efcda637e7c1bc833a830afb9bd3a2bf
#
_cell.length_a   1.000
_cell.length_b   1.000
_cell.length_c   1.000
_cell.angle_alpha   90.00
_cell.angle_beta   90.00
_cell.angle_gamma   90.00
#
_symmetry.space_group_name_H-M   'P 1'
#
loop_
_entity.id
_entity.type
_entity.pdbx_description
1 polymer ?
#
loop_
_entity_poly.entity_id
_entity_poly.type
_entity_poly.pdbx_seq_one_letter_code
_entity_poly.pdbx_strand_id
1 'polypeptide(L)'
;MSSSRRNFILDAGLTASGIAVMSNALSSCVSASDKVVVALIGCKGMGFNDLTAFLQQPGVICAALCDVDSNVLHERAAEVEKMTGKRPDLYEDFRKVIDRKDIDAVIIGTPDHWHCLPMIYACQSG
;
A
#
# COMPACT_ATOMS: atom_id res chain seq x y z
N MET A 1 0.95 3.53 -41.48
CA MET A 1 0.28 2.22 -41.41
C MET A 1 0.13 1.84 -39.93
N SER A 2 -1.10 1.92 -39.44
CA SER A 2 -1.41 1.66 -38.02
C SER A 2 -1.51 0.15 -37.80
N SER A 3 -0.56 -0.43 -37.08
CA SER A 3 -0.61 -1.83 -36.67
C SER A 3 -1.66 -1.98 -35.56
N SER A 4 -2.72 -2.75 -35.84
CA SER A 4 -3.80 -3.01 -34.90
C SER A 4 -3.31 -3.90 -33.76
N ARG A 5 -3.72 -3.59 -32.50
CA ARG A 5 -3.45 -4.40 -31.29
C ARG A 5 -3.80 -5.88 -31.44
N ARG A 6 -4.71 -6.21 -32.36
CA ARG A 6 -5.15 -7.57 -32.66
C ARG A 6 -4.09 -8.38 -33.41
N ASN A 7 -3.25 -7.75 -34.22
CA ASN A 7 -2.20 -8.42 -34.98
C ASN A 7 -0.99 -8.75 -34.10
N PHE A 8 -0.72 -7.94 -33.09
CA PHE A 8 0.34 -8.21 -32.11
C PHE A 8 0.12 -9.52 -31.32
N ILE A 9 -1.15 -9.82 -30.99
CA ILE A 9 -1.51 -11.05 -30.24
C ILE A 9 -1.39 -12.30 -31.13
N LEU A 10 -1.60 -12.20 -32.44
CA LEU A 10 -1.50 -13.33 -33.37
C LEU A 10 -0.06 -13.69 -33.71
N ASP A 11 0.84 -12.70 -33.76
CA ASP A 11 2.27 -12.94 -34.04
C ASP A 11 3.02 -13.54 -32.83
N ALA A 12 2.52 -13.35 -31.61
CA ALA A 12 3.09 -13.95 -30.39
C ALA A 12 2.75 -15.45 -30.23
N GLY A 13 1.83 -15.99 -31.01
CA GLY A 13 1.33 -17.37 -30.92
C GLY A 13 2.09 -18.44 -31.71
N LEU A 14 3.08 -18.09 -32.54
CA LEU A 14 3.67 -19.02 -33.54
C LEU A 14 5.12 -19.44 -33.27
N THR A 15 5.71 -19.11 -32.14
CA THR A 15 7.09 -19.53 -31.79
C THR A 15 7.19 -20.37 -30.53
N ALA A 16 6.20 -21.21 -30.24
CA ALA A 16 6.23 -22.14 -29.11
C ALA A 16 6.45 -23.58 -29.60
N SER A 17 7.68 -23.89 -30.05
CA SER A 17 8.15 -25.27 -30.17
C SER A 17 9.54 -25.36 -29.55
N GLY A 18 9.62 -25.90 -28.36
CA GLY A 18 10.85 -26.39 -27.75
C GLY A 18 11.47 -25.47 -26.71
N ILE A 19 11.14 -25.73 -25.45
CA ILE A 19 12.07 -26.07 -24.35
C ILE A 19 11.21 -26.37 -23.14
N ALA A 20 11.12 -27.66 -22.85
CA ALA A 20 10.59 -28.15 -21.57
C ALA A 20 11.63 -27.90 -20.46
N VAL A 21 11.11 -27.64 -19.27
CA VAL A 21 11.75 -27.83 -17.95
C VAL A 21 12.86 -26.86 -17.57
N MET A 22 12.50 -25.77 -16.93
CA MET A 22 13.11 -25.36 -15.66
C MET A 22 12.02 -24.70 -14.79
N SER A 23 11.33 -25.53 -14.04
CA SER A 23 10.50 -25.13 -12.90
C SER A 23 11.41 -24.58 -11.80
N ASN A 24 10.86 -23.59 -11.09
CA ASN A 24 11.28 -23.05 -9.79
C ASN A 24 12.47 -22.11 -9.79
N ALA A 25 12.21 -20.86 -10.00
CA ALA A 25 12.71 -19.69 -9.25
C ALA A 25 12.27 -18.38 -9.90
N LEU A 26 11.00 -18.22 -10.21
CA LEU A 26 10.42 -16.88 -10.32
C LEU A 26 10.01 -16.45 -8.91
N SER A 27 10.99 -16.26 -8.05
CA SER A 27 10.85 -15.25 -6.99
C SER A 27 10.51 -13.98 -7.75
N SER A 28 9.25 -13.58 -7.73
CA SER A 28 8.82 -12.31 -8.27
C SER A 28 9.61 -11.23 -7.54
N CYS A 29 10.69 -10.77 -8.15
CA CYS A 29 11.29 -9.50 -7.78
C CYS A 29 10.22 -8.46 -8.08
N VAL A 30 9.37 -8.17 -7.08
CA VAL A 30 8.48 -7.02 -7.11
C VAL A 30 9.42 -5.83 -7.27
N SER A 31 9.38 -5.20 -8.44
CA SER A 31 10.14 -4.00 -8.72
C SER A 31 9.83 -2.95 -7.64
N ALA A 32 10.79 -2.10 -7.32
CA ALA A 32 10.54 -1.01 -6.35
C ALA A 32 9.38 -0.09 -6.80
N SER A 33 9.07 -0.05 -8.10
CA SER A 33 7.93 0.67 -8.68
C SER A 33 6.57 -0.04 -8.52
N ASP A 34 6.55 -1.31 -8.08
CA ASP A 34 5.30 -2.07 -7.90
C ASP A 34 4.84 -2.09 -6.43
N LYS A 35 5.52 -1.33 -5.55
CA LYS A 35 5.15 -1.22 -4.14
C LYS A 35 4.22 -0.04 -3.93
N VAL A 36 3.17 -0.26 -3.15
CA VAL A 36 2.24 0.78 -2.72
C VAL A 36 2.51 1.09 -1.25
N VAL A 37 2.92 2.31 -0.97
CA VAL A 37 3.22 2.77 0.38
C VAL A 37 1.99 3.45 0.95
N VAL A 38 1.47 2.88 2.03
CA VAL A 38 0.25 3.39 2.68
C VAL A 38 0.53 3.93 4.08
N ALA A 39 -0.34 4.84 4.53
CA ALA A 39 -0.42 5.26 5.91
C ALA A 39 -1.85 5.15 6.44
N LEU A 40 -2.00 4.94 7.76
CA LEU A 40 -3.29 4.91 8.43
C LEU A 40 -3.43 6.14 9.33
N ILE A 41 -4.56 6.84 9.20
CA ILE A 41 -4.98 7.96 10.04
C ILE A 41 -6.23 7.52 10.81
N GLY A 42 -6.10 7.37 12.14
CA GLY A 42 -7.12 6.74 12.98
C GLY A 42 -6.92 5.23 13.10
N CYS A 43 -6.24 4.81 14.16
CA CYS A 43 -5.70 3.45 14.32
C CYS A 43 -6.61 2.50 15.10
N LYS A 44 -7.84 2.89 15.40
CA LYS A 44 -8.81 2.03 16.12
C LYS A 44 -9.79 1.35 15.17
N GLY A 45 -10.42 0.26 15.64
CA GLY A 45 -11.57 -0.39 15.02
C GLY A 45 -11.36 -0.72 13.52
N MET A 46 -12.28 -0.22 12.68
CA MET A 46 -12.29 -0.51 11.25
C MET A 46 -11.03 -0.03 10.53
N GLY A 47 -10.51 1.15 10.87
CA GLY A 47 -9.29 1.66 10.22
C GLY A 47 -8.12 0.68 10.32
N PHE A 48 -7.90 0.08 11.48
CA PHE A 48 -6.85 -0.92 11.64
C PHE A 48 -7.16 -2.24 10.93
N ASN A 49 -8.43 -2.65 10.90
CA ASN A 49 -8.84 -3.85 10.16
C ASN A 49 -8.61 -3.66 8.66
N ASP A 50 -8.94 -2.49 8.12
CA ASP A 50 -8.70 -2.16 6.72
C ASP A 50 -7.20 -2.17 6.40
N LEU A 51 -6.36 -1.53 7.23
CA LEU A 51 -4.92 -1.60 7.06
C LEU A 51 -4.41 -3.06 7.05
N THR A 52 -4.90 -3.88 7.97
CA THR A 52 -4.51 -5.29 8.03
C THR A 52 -4.86 -6.05 6.75
N ALA A 53 -6.04 -5.77 6.17
CA ALA A 53 -6.45 -6.36 4.90
C ALA A 53 -5.57 -5.90 3.73
N PHE A 54 -5.19 -4.62 3.70
CA PHE A 54 -4.25 -4.10 2.71
C PHE A 54 -2.85 -4.73 2.83
N LEU A 55 -2.36 -4.93 4.05
CA LEU A 55 -1.04 -5.54 4.29
C LEU A 55 -0.96 -7.03 3.89
N GLN A 56 -2.09 -7.70 3.68
CA GLN A 56 -2.14 -9.05 3.12
C GLN A 56 -1.90 -9.06 1.60
N GLN A 57 -1.99 -7.91 0.93
CA GLN A 57 -1.74 -7.83 -0.50
C GLN A 57 -0.24 -7.72 -0.79
N PRO A 58 0.26 -8.43 -1.81
CA PRO A 58 1.66 -8.35 -2.18
C PRO A 58 2.02 -6.92 -2.62
N GLY A 59 3.16 -6.44 -2.15
CA GLY A 59 3.66 -5.12 -2.53
C GLY A 59 3.13 -3.94 -1.70
N VAL A 60 2.22 -4.15 -0.74
CA VAL A 60 1.74 -3.08 0.15
C VAL A 60 2.67 -2.93 1.36
N ILE A 61 3.03 -1.69 1.68
CA ILE A 61 3.91 -1.35 2.81
C ILE A 61 3.23 -0.27 3.65
N CYS A 62 3.13 -0.49 4.97
CA CYS A 62 2.72 0.56 5.90
C CYS A 62 3.95 1.39 6.30
N ALA A 63 3.98 2.68 5.91
CA ALA A 63 5.06 3.58 6.27
C ALA A 63 4.78 4.38 7.55
N ALA A 64 3.53 4.71 7.84
CA ALA A 64 3.17 5.54 8.97
C ALA A 64 1.81 5.18 9.57
N LEU A 65 1.70 5.40 10.88
CA LEU A 65 0.46 5.37 11.65
C LEU A 65 0.24 6.73 12.31
N CYS A 66 -1.00 7.20 12.32
CA CYS A 66 -1.39 8.44 12.97
C CYS A 66 -2.63 8.24 13.83
N ASP A 67 -2.51 8.59 15.11
CA ASP A 67 -3.63 8.65 16.05
C ASP A 67 -3.31 9.68 17.15
N VAL A 68 -4.33 10.28 17.74
CA VAL A 68 -4.17 11.20 18.87
C VAL A 68 -3.89 10.47 20.20
N ASP A 69 -4.17 9.17 20.25
CA ASP A 69 -3.93 8.31 21.41
C ASP A 69 -2.58 7.59 21.25
N SER A 70 -1.57 8.03 21.97
CA SER A 70 -0.22 7.47 21.91
C SER A 70 -0.16 5.99 22.31
N ASN A 71 -1.02 5.52 23.22
CA ASN A 71 -1.05 4.12 23.62
C ASN A 71 -1.50 3.24 22.43
N VAL A 72 -2.55 3.68 21.73
CA VAL A 72 -3.02 3.00 20.52
C VAL A 72 -1.95 2.98 19.44
N LEU A 73 -1.26 4.10 19.21
CA LEU A 73 -0.16 4.17 18.26
C LEU A 73 0.91 3.12 18.54
N HIS A 74 1.38 3.03 19.76
CA HIS A 74 2.44 2.10 20.13
C HIS A 74 1.99 0.63 20.03
N GLU A 75 0.76 0.33 20.46
CA GLU A 75 0.17 -1.01 20.34
C GLU A 75 0.07 -1.44 18.87
N ARG A 76 -0.55 -0.60 18.03
CA ARG A 76 -0.74 -0.90 16.61
C ARG A 76 0.58 -0.95 15.82
N ALA A 77 1.55 -0.11 16.18
CA ALA A 77 2.88 -0.18 15.58
C ALA A 77 3.57 -1.52 15.86
N ALA A 78 3.45 -2.04 17.09
CA ALA A 78 4.02 -3.34 17.43
C ALA A 78 3.32 -4.48 16.67
N GLU A 79 1.99 -4.39 16.46
CA GLU A 79 1.26 -5.36 15.66
C GLU A 79 1.69 -5.33 14.19
N VAL A 80 1.80 -4.14 13.57
CA VAL A 80 2.28 -3.98 12.19
C VAL A 80 3.70 -4.52 12.06
N GLU A 81 4.59 -4.19 13.00
CA GLU A 81 5.97 -4.69 13.02
C GLU A 81 6.02 -6.22 13.09
N LYS A 82 5.17 -6.84 13.90
CA LYS A 82 5.06 -8.30 14.01
C LYS A 82 4.59 -8.94 12.69
N MET A 83 3.65 -8.28 11.98
CA MET A 83 3.11 -8.79 10.71
C MET A 83 4.07 -8.60 9.53
N THR A 84 4.78 -7.48 9.48
CA THR A 84 5.53 -7.06 8.28
C THR A 84 7.05 -7.13 8.46
N GLY A 85 7.52 -7.27 9.72
CA GLY A 85 8.95 -7.17 10.06
C GLY A 85 9.49 -5.75 10.06
N LYS A 86 8.67 -4.73 9.80
CA LYS A 86 9.08 -3.33 9.78
C LYS A 86 8.13 -2.48 10.63
N ARG A 87 8.73 -1.68 11.53
CA ARG A 87 7.96 -0.75 12.35
C ARG A 87 7.62 0.51 11.55
N PRO A 88 6.33 0.93 11.51
CA PRO A 88 5.94 2.19 10.88
C PRO A 88 6.34 3.39 11.74
N ASP A 89 6.47 4.56 11.11
CA ASP A 89 6.66 5.84 11.80
C ASP A 89 5.35 6.27 12.48
N LEU A 90 5.46 6.94 13.63
CA LEU A 90 4.31 7.32 14.46
C LEU A 90 4.10 8.83 14.47
N TYR A 91 2.85 9.24 14.29
CA TYR A 91 2.45 10.64 14.25
C TYR A 91 1.19 10.87 15.08
N GLU A 92 1.13 11.99 15.79
CA GLU A 92 -0.07 12.47 16.49
C GLU A 92 -0.85 13.48 15.62
N ASP A 93 -0.20 14.08 14.61
CA ASP A 93 -0.78 15.04 13.67
C ASP A 93 -0.80 14.48 12.24
N PHE A 94 -2.00 14.25 11.71
CA PHE A 94 -2.22 13.67 10.38
C PHE A 94 -1.61 14.51 9.25
N ARG A 95 -1.47 15.84 9.42
CA ARG A 95 -0.87 16.72 8.42
C ARG A 95 0.57 16.33 8.12
N LYS A 96 1.32 15.92 9.14
CA LYS A 96 2.70 15.44 8.98
C LYS A 96 2.79 14.15 8.18
N VAL A 97 1.74 13.31 8.22
CA VAL A 97 1.64 12.11 7.38
C VAL A 97 1.36 12.50 5.93
N ILE A 98 0.41 13.39 5.71
CA ILE A 98 0.00 13.84 4.38
C ILE A 98 1.12 14.63 3.66
N ASP A 99 1.96 15.35 4.40
CA ASP A 99 3.10 16.09 3.83
C ASP A 99 4.23 15.17 3.31
N ARG A 100 4.21 13.89 3.66
CA ARG A 100 5.22 12.91 3.22
C ARG A 100 5.05 12.59 1.74
N LYS A 101 6.17 12.63 1.00
CA LYS A 101 6.19 12.38 -0.45
C LYS A 101 6.44 10.91 -0.82
N ASP A 102 6.72 10.08 0.18
CA ASP A 102 6.93 8.64 0.02
C ASP A 102 5.67 7.82 0.30
N ILE A 103 4.54 8.44 0.59
CA ILE A 103 3.24 7.80 0.80
C ILE A 103 2.39 7.96 -0.46
N ASP A 104 1.92 6.84 -1.01
CA ASP A 104 1.09 6.81 -2.21
C ASP A 104 -0.40 6.92 -1.89
N ALA A 105 -0.82 6.42 -0.72
CA ALA A 105 -2.22 6.43 -0.32
C ALA A 105 -2.39 6.50 1.21
N VAL A 106 -3.49 7.10 1.65
CA VAL A 106 -3.87 7.14 3.07
C VAL A 106 -5.20 6.42 3.30
N ILE A 107 -5.24 5.64 4.37
CA ILE A 107 -6.45 5.02 4.90
C ILE A 107 -6.95 5.92 6.02
N ILE A 108 -8.21 6.37 5.95
CA ILE A 108 -8.79 7.25 6.95
C ILE A 108 -9.80 6.46 7.77
N GLY A 109 -9.40 6.07 8.98
CA GLY A 109 -10.20 5.31 9.96
C GLY A 109 -10.61 6.14 11.18
N THR A 110 -10.67 7.46 11.05
CA THR A 110 -11.12 8.38 12.10
C THR A 110 -12.63 8.25 12.33
N PRO A 111 -13.20 8.75 13.46
CA PRO A 111 -14.64 8.89 13.61
C PRO A 111 -15.27 9.76 12.49
N ASP A 112 -16.52 9.51 12.14
CA ASP A 112 -17.21 10.11 10.98
C ASP A 112 -17.07 11.63 10.87
N HIS A 113 -17.20 12.33 12.01
CA HIS A 113 -17.09 13.80 12.05
C HIS A 113 -15.66 14.33 11.78
N TRP A 114 -14.64 13.45 11.79
CA TRP A 114 -13.26 13.80 11.47
C TRP A 114 -12.81 13.31 10.07
N HIS A 115 -13.59 12.49 9.37
CA HIS A 115 -13.21 11.96 8.05
C HIS A 115 -12.96 13.04 7.02
N CYS A 116 -13.81 14.06 6.99
CA CYS A 116 -13.81 15.08 5.95
C CYS A 116 -12.48 15.86 5.90
N LEU A 117 -11.96 16.25 7.06
CA LEU A 117 -10.78 17.10 7.11
C LEU A 117 -9.51 16.41 6.59
N PRO A 118 -9.10 15.22 7.07
CA PRO A 118 -7.95 14.50 6.51
C PRO A 118 -8.12 14.18 5.03
N MET A 119 -9.34 13.86 4.57
CA MET A 119 -9.63 13.57 3.17
C MET A 119 -9.37 14.79 2.26
N ILE A 120 -9.83 15.99 2.67
CA ILE A 120 -9.59 17.22 1.94
C ILE A 120 -8.09 17.50 1.83
N TYR A 121 -7.34 17.39 2.93
CA TYR A 121 -5.89 17.60 2.94
C TYR A 121 -5.18 16.59 2.04
N ALA A 122 -5.56 15.31 2.09
CA ALA A 122 -4.98 14.28 1.24
C ALA A 122 -5.22 14.58 -0.25
N CYS A 123 -6.45 14.93 -0.65
CA CYS A 123 -6.77 15.31 -2.03
C CYS A 123 -6.03 16.56 -2.52
N GLN A 124 -5.69 17.49 -1.63
CA GLN A 124 -4.93 18.70 -1.98
C GLN A 124 -3.44 18.44 -2.14
N SER A 125 -2.93 17.37 -1.54
CA SER A 125 -1.50 17.03 -1.58
C SER A 125 -1.10 16.20 -2.81
N GLY A 126 -2.05 15.67 -3.56
CA GLY A 126 -1.87 14.94 -4.82
C GLY A 126 -2.10 13.46 -4.67
#